data_d3b648409e0f7c6ef7c2933360b154da
#
_entry.id   d3b648409e0f7c6ef7c2933360b154da
#
_cell.length_a   1.000
_cell.length_b   1.000
_cell.length_c   1.000
_cell.angle_alpha   90.00
_cell.angle_beta   90.00
_cell.angle_gamma   90.00
#
_symmetry.space_group_name_H-M   'P 1'
#
loop_
_entity.id
_entity.type
_entity.pdbx_description
1 polymer ?
#
loop_
_entity_poly.entity_id
_entity_poly.type
_entity_poly.pdbx_seq_one_letter_code
_entity_poly.pdbx_strand_id
1 'polypeptide(L)'
;MTRTLPYVTPLVPALIVIAFFVWFANWIPQTRWEPPKAQAIGADLAPEELAQIGRTVVRQRGCLACHTLEPGGGVKGAGRGPNLAGVAARRAQGVAGGPDNLVAYLAQSLYEPSAYLVEGYANIMPSSVTAPANLNYEETVAVIAYLQSLGKAPTVKVGDVPRPAASAPGAQPAAVASADPAAMFTALACEGCHSLVAGETRVGPPLDAAGLKQVAAGRGMSLEAFLMESIVNPGAYEKPGFPGGVMPPDYGTRLNATQLDAMVRYLAAHGGRP
;
A
#
# COMPACT_ATOMS: atom_id res chain seq x y z
N MET A 1 -54.64 -35.86 20.67
CA MET A 1 -53.98 -34.95 21.62
C MET A 1 -52.47 -35.04 21.39
N THR A 2 -51.94 -34.20 20.53
CA THR A 2 -50.49 -34.13 20.22
C THR A 2 -49.84 -33.25 21.30
N ARG A 3 -49.12 -33.86 22.23
CA ARG A 3 -48.20 -33.15 23.14
C ARG A 3 -47.06 -32.62 22.32
N THR A 4 -47.14 -31.38 21.83
CA THR A 4 -45.99 -30.66 21.31
C THR A 4 -45.01 -30.44 22.48
N LEU A 5 -43.77 -30.96 22.33
CA LEU A 5 -42.74 -30.75 23.32
C LEU A 5 -42.56 -29.22 23.53
N PRO A 6 -42.55 -28.72 24.79
CA PRO A 6 -42.51 -27.29 25.11
C PRO A 6 -41.27 -26.58 24.59
N TYR A 7 -40.25 -27.33 24.11
CA TYR A 7 -39.01 -26.79 23.56
C TYR A 7 -39.04 -26.59 22.03
N VAL A 8 -40.06 -27.11 21.31
CA VAL A 8 -40.15 -26.94 19.83
C VAL A 8 -40.74 -25.59 19.48
N THR A 9 -41.61 -25.06 20.30
CA THR A 9 -42.30 -23.78 20.03
C THR A 9 -41.38 -22.57 19.92
N PRO A 10 -40.31 -22.39 20.75
CA PRO A 10 -39.37 -21.29 20.61
C PRO A 10 -38.35 -21.51 19.49
N LEU A 11 -38.10 -22.76 19.04
CA LEU A 11 -37.13 -23.04 17.95
C LEU A 11 -37.66 -22.64 16.57
N VAL A 12 -38.95 -22.71 16.33
CA VAL A 12 -39.55 -22.38 15.01
C VAL A 12 -39.29 -20.94 14.61
N PRO A 13 -39.58 -19.92 15.44
CA PRO A 13 -39.26 -18.54 15.08
C PRO A 13 -37.74 -18.30 14.88
N ALA A 14 -36.91 -18.94 15.68
CA ALA A 14 -35.45 -18.84 15.53
C ALA A 14 -34.98 -19.40 14.16
N LEU A 15 -35.52 -20.56 13.78
CA LEU A 15 -35.22 -21.16 12.46
C LEU A 15 -35.72 -20.30 11.29
N ILE A 16 -36.90 -19.68 11.43
CA ILE A 16 -37.41 -18.74 10.42
C ILE A 16 -36.49 -17.53 10.25
N VAL A 17 -36.02 -16.95 11.36
CA VAL A 17 -35.09 -15.82 11.35
C VAL A 17 -33.77 -16.22 10.70
N ILE A 18 -33.19 -17.36 11.05
CA ILE A 18 -31.97 -17.88 10.47
C ILE A 18 -32.16 -18.12 8.95
N ALA A 19 -33.24 -18.79 8.56
CA ALA A 19 -33.53 -19.04 7.16
C ALA A 19 -33.71 -17.75 6.37
N PHE A 20 -34.37 -16.74 6.94
CA PHE A 20 -34.50 -15.42 6.34
C PHE A 20 -33.13 -14.77 6.12
N PHE A 21 -32.25 -14.75 7.13
CA PHE A 21 -30.93 -14.13 6.98
C PHE A 21 -30.02 -14.90 6.00
N VAL A 22 -30.09 -16.23 5.99
CA VAL A 22 -29.36 -17.04 4.99
C VAL A 22 -29.88 -16.72 3.59
N TRP A 23 -31.19 -16.69 3.38
CA TRP A 23 -31.80 -16.32 2.10
C TRP A 23 -31.41 -14.89 1.71
N PHE A 24 -31.54 -13.93 2.63
CA PHE A 24 -31.23 -12.53 2.39
C PHE A 24 -29.74 -12.31 2.06
N ALA A 25 -28.83 -12.95 2.78
CA ALA A 25 -27.40 -12.88 2.52
C ALA A 25 -27.02 -13.45 1.13
N ASN A 26 -27.72 -14.50 0.68
CA ASN A 26 -27.50 -15.04 -0.68
C ASN A 26 -28.18 -14.22 -1.77
N TRP A 27 -29.23 -13.46 -1.42
CA TRP A 27 -29.93 -12.59 -2.38
C TRP A 27 -29.19 -11.27 -2.64
N ILE A 28 -28.42 -10.76 -1.65
CA ILE A 28 -27.60 -9.59 -1.85
C ILE A 28 -26.46 -9.94 -2.84
N PRO A 29 -26.32 -9.19 -3.95
CA PRO A 29 -25.21 -9.38 -4.87
C PRO A 29 -23.88 -9.25 -4.12
N GLN A 30 -23.13 -10.34 -4.06
CA GLN A 30 -21.79 -10.33 -3.45
C GLN A 30 -20.83 -9.67 -4.42
N THR A 31 -20.49 -8.41 -4.18
CA THR A 31 -19.44 -7.73 -4.94
C THR A 31 -18.09 -8.33 -4.53
N ARG A 32 -17.57 -9.25 -5.33
CA ARG A 32 -16.18 -9.69 -5.16
C ARG A 32 -15.29 -8.56 -5.64
N TRP A 33 -14.44 -8.08 -4.75
CA TRP A 33 -13.39 -7.16 -5.16
C TRP A 33 -12.40 -7.95 -6.02
N GLU A 34 -12.36 -7.63 -7.31
CA GLU A 34 -11.32 -8.11 -8.21
C GLU A 34 -10.29 -7.00 -8.36
N PRO A 35 -9.00 -7.30 -8.17
CA PRO A 35 -7.96 -6.31 -8.44
C PRO A 35 -8.09 -5.83 -9.90
N PRO A 36 -7.85 -4.55 -10.17
CA PRO A 36 -7.91 -4.01 -11.53
C PRO A 36 -7.03 -4.84 -12.45
N LYS A 37 -7.62 -5.34 -13.55
CA LYS A 37 -6.87 -6.08 -14.57
C LYS A 37 -5.87 -5.14 -15.23
N ALA A 38 -4.66 -5.63 -15.47
CA ALA A 38 -3.66 -4.89 -16.25
C ALA A 38 -4.24 -4.55 -17.64
N GLN A 39 -4.13 -3.30 -18.05
CA GLN A 39 -4.57 -2.90 -19.38
C GLN A 39 -3.54 -3.35 -20.42
N ALA A 40 -4.00 -3.94 -21.50
CA ALA A 40 -3.15 -4.19 -22.66
C ALA A 40 -2.91 -2.86 -23.38
N ILE A 41 -1.73 -2.30 -23.24
CA ILE A 41 -1.32 -1.03 -23.83
C ILE A 41 -0.42 -1.32 -25.01
N GLY A 42 -0.83 -0.90 -26.21
CA GLY A 42 -0.04 -1.06 -27.43
C GLY A 42 1.24 -0.22 -27.40
N ALA A 43 2.29 -0.73 -28.02
CA ALA A 43 3.59 -0.05 -28.06
C ALA A 43 3.58 1.24 -28.93
N ASP A 44 2.65 1.35 -29.88
CA ASP A 44 2.60 2.41 -30.88
C ASP A 44 1.63 3.57 -30.52
N LEU A 45 1.15 3.61 -29.25
CA LEU A 45 0.23 4.66 -28.83
C LEU A 45 0.91 6.02 -28.77
N ALA A 46 0.18 7.06 -29.19
CA ALA A 46 0.62 8.44 -29.05
C ALA A 46 0.76 8.84 -27.57
N PRO A 47 1.69 9.75 -27.24
CA PRO A 47 1.88 10.21 -25.85
C PRO A 47 0.60 10.75 -25.19
N GLU A 48 -0.27 11.40 -25.97
CA GLU A 48 -1.55 11.92 -25.51
C GLU A 48 -2.55 10.80 -25.14
N GLU A 49 -2.57 9.72 -25.91
CA GLU A 49 -3.39 8.55 -25.64
C GLU A 49 -2.87 7.81 -24.40
N LEU A 50 -1.53 7.65 -24.29
CA LEU A 50 -0.91 7.12 -23.08
C LEU A 50 -1.26 7.97 -21.85
N ALA A 51 -1.30 9.30 -21.95
CA ALA A 51 -1.67 10.17 -20.87
C ALA A 51 -3.14 9.97 -20.43
N GLN A 52 -4.07 9.70 -21.35
CA GLN A 52 -5.47 9.39 -20.99
C GLN A 52 -5.58 8.06 -20.23
N ILE A 53 -4.84 7.04 -20.68
CA ILE A 53 -4.76 5.76 -19.97
C ILE A 53 -4.15 5.98 -18.58
N GLY A 54 -3.03 6.70 -18.50
CA GLY A 54 -2.34 7.01 -17.24
C GLY A 54 -3.22 7.74 -16.24
N ARG A 55 -4.08 8.67 -16.71
CA ARG A 55 -5.09 9.33 -15.88
C ARG A 55 -6.04 8.33 -15.23
N THR A 56 -6.47 7.32 -15.96
CA THR A 56 -7.35 6.26 -15.45
C THR A 56 -6.60 5.39 -14.44
N VAL A 57 -5.37 4.99 -14.76
CA VAL A 57 -4.52 4.18 -13.87
C VAL A 57 -4.26 4.90 -12.54
N VAL A 58 -3.88 6.18 -12.55
CA VAL A 58 -3.65 7.00 -11.34
C VAL A 58 -4.86 7.01 -10.40
N ARG A 59 -6.08 7.03 -10.96
CA ARG A 59 -7.31 6.99 -10.17
C ARG A 59 -7.63 5.60 -9.63
N GLN A 60 -7.38 4.57 -10.42
CA GLN A 60 -7.73 3.17 -10.06
C GLN A 60 -6.72 2.53 -9.13
N ARG A 61 -5.43 2.91 -9.21
CA ARG A 61 -4.35 2.30 -8.44
C ARG A 61 -4.03 3.01 -7.13
N GLY A 62 -4.93 3.92 -6.69
CA GLY A 62 -4.87 4.53 -5.35
C GLY A 62 -3.86 5.66 -5.18
N CYS A 63 -3.24 6.18 -6.24
CA CYS A 63 -2.27 7.28 -6.16
C CYS A 63 -2.84 8.52 -5.46
N LEU A 64 -4.13 8.82 -5.71
CA LEU A 64 -4.82 9.98 -5.15
C LEU A 64 -5.22 9.82 -3.67
N ALA A 65 -4.99 8.65 -3.06
CA ALA A 65 -5.13 8.50 -1.62
C ALA A 65 -4.05 9.27 -0.84
N CYS A 66 -2.89 9.52 -1.49
CA CYS A 66 -1.76 10.23 -0.90
C CYS A 66 -1.45 11.54 -1.62
N HIS A 67 -1.65 11.62 -2.93
CA HIS A 67 -1.34 12.78 -3.75
C HIS A 67 -2.58 13.61 -4.09
N THR A 68 -2.38 14.92 -4.26
CA THR A 68 -3.40 15.85 -4.74
C THR A 68 -3.10 16.32 -6.17
N LEU A 69 -4.12 16.86 -6.84
CA LEU A 69 -4.05 17.44 -8.19
C LEU A 69 -4.59 18.87 -8.19
N GLU A 70 -4.35 19.63 -7.11
CA GLU A 70 -4.90 20.98 -6.93
C GLU A 70 -4.19 21.99 -7.83
N PRO A 71 -4.89 22.62 -8.79
CA PRO A 71 -4.30 23.65 -9.64
C PRO A 71 -3.80 24.83 -8.82
N GLY A 72 -2.60 25.34 -9.15
CA GLY A 72 -1.99 26.47 -8.45
C GLY A 72 -1.42 26.15 -7.07
N GLY A 73 -1.66 24.98 -6.54
CA GLY A 73 -0.98 24.49 -5.35
C GLY A 73 0.49 24.23 -5.64
N GLY A 74 1.40 24.76 -4.84
CA GLY A 74 2.82 24.40 -4.89
C GLY A 74 3.04 22.91 -4.57
N VAL A 75 4.25 22.55 -4.17
CA VAL A 75 4.56 21.17 -3.74
C VAL A 75 3.72 20.76 -2.53
N LYS A 76 3.38 21.73 -1.66
CA LYS A 76 2.55 21.48 -0.47
C LYS A 76 1.12 21.14 -0.89
N GLY A 77 0.73 19.89 -0.70
CA GLY A 77 -0.64 19.39 -0.83
C GLY A 77 -1.21 19.06 0.55
N ALA A 78 -2.53 18.94 0.62
CA ALA A 78 -3.19 18.45 1.84
C ALA A 78 -3.00 16.94 2.06
N GLY A 79 -2.38 16.25 1.08
CA GLY A 79 -2.15 14.82 1.09
C GLY A 79 -0.88 14.39 1.84
N ARG A 80 -0.74 13.09 2.04
CA ARG A 80 0.46 12.45 2.59
C ARG A 80 1.66 12.48 1.63
N GLY A 81 1.40 12.77 0.36
CA GLY A 81 2.40 12.95 -0.70
C GLY A 81 2.29 14.34 -1.33
N PRO A 82 3.30 14.76 -2.09
CA PRO A 82 3.31 16.06 -2.74
C PRO A 82 2.20 16.18 -3.78
N ASN A 83 1.75 17.42 -3.97
CA ASN A 83 0.80 17.75 -5.04
C ASN A 83 1.43 17.50 -6.41
N LEU A 84 0.74 16.73 -7.25
CA LEU A 84 1.20 16.37 -8.59
C LEU A 84 0.84 17.42 -9.66
N ALA A 85 -0.11 18.34 -9.39
CA ALA A 85 -0.42 19.41 -10.33
C ALA A 85 0.84 20.22 -10.67
N GLY A 86 1.13 20.40 -11.95
CA GLY A 86 2.31 21.13 -12.42
C GLY A 86 3.66 20.43 -12.14
N VAL A 87 3.69 19.17 -11.80
CA VAL A 87 4.92 18.41 -11.54
C VAL A 87 5.88 18.45 -12.74
N ALA A 88 5.34 18.39 -13.96
CA ALA A 88 6.15 18.45 -15.18
C ALA A 88 6.92 19.78 -15.33
N ALA A 89 6.32 20.89 -14.92
CA ALA A 89 7.01 22.19 -14.95
C ALA A 89 8.03 22.29 -13.82
N ARG A 90 7.68 21.87 -12.61
CA ARG A 90 8.58 21.95 -11.44
C ARG A 90 9.79 21.02 -11.53
N ARG A 91 9.70 19.91 -12.26
CA ARG A 91 10.73 18.87 -12.38
C ARG A 91 11.26 18.72 -13.80
N ALA A 92 11.08 19.74 -14.63
CA ALA A 92 11.50 19.71 -16.03
C ALA A 92 12.98 19.38 -16.21
N GLN A 93 13.83 19.78 -15.28
CA GLN A 93 15.27 19.56 -15.24
C GLN A 93 15.70 18.50 -14.21
N GLY A 94 14.75 17.64 -13.81
CA GLY A 94 15.03 16.63 -12.78
C GLY A 94 15.21 17.23 -11.39
N VAL A 95 16.17 16.71 -10.63
CA VAL A 95 16.49 17.13 -9.26
C VAL A 95 18.00 17.17 -9.03
N ALA A 96 18.46 18.12 -8.23
CA ALA A 96 19.87 18.22 -7.88
C ALA A 96 20.35 16.94 -7.14
N GLY A 97 21.46 16.37 -7.62
CA GLY A 97 22.01 15.13 -7.06
C GLY A 97 21.24 13.86 -7.40
N GLY A 98 20.27 13.93 -8.31
CA GLY A 98 19.45 12.82 -8.77
C GLY A 98 19.25 12.84 -10.29
N PRO A 99 18.11 12.32 -10.80
CA PRO A 99 17.81 12.30 -12.22
C PRO A 99 17.83 13.70 -12.85
N ASP A 100 18.43 13.81 -14.03
CA ASP A 100 18.69 15.06 -14.76
C ASP A 100 17.55 15.55 -15.65
N ASN A 101 16.49 14.76 -15.77
CA ASN A 101 15.31 15.10 -16.57
C ASN A 101 14.02 14.59 -15.93
N LEU A 102 12.88 15.11 -16.43
CA LEU A 102 11.55 14.80 -15.89
C LEU A 102 11.20 13.32 -15.99
N VAL A 103 11.49 12.66 -17.12
CA VAL A 103 11.11 11.24 -17.32
C VAL A 103 11.89 10.35 -16.36
N ALA A 104 13.19 10.57 -16.24
CA ALA A 104 14.05 9.84 -15.32
C ALA A 104 13.63 10.08 -13.85
N TYR A 105 13.30 11.32 -13.49
CA TYR A 105 12.77 11.66 -12.17
C TYR A 105 11.46 10.94 -11.86
N LEU A 106 10.50 10.96 -12.78
CA LEU A 106 9.21 10.29 -12.59
C LEU A 106 9.36 8.77 -12.54
N ALA A 107 10.23 8.21 -13.39
CA ALA A 107 10.53 6.78 -13.38
C ALA A 107 11.15 6.34 -12.04
N GLN A 108 12.18 7.08 -11.57
CA GLN A 108 12.78 6.81 -10.26
C GLN A 108 11.76 6.93 -9.13
N SER A 109 10.93 7.98 -9.14
CA SER A 109 9.91 8.18 -8.10
C SER A 109 8.87 7.06 -8.07
N LEU A 110 8.58 6.41 -9.19
CA LEU A 110 7.66 5.28 -9.28
C LEU A 110 8.32 3.95 -8.92
N TYR A 111 9.55 3.73 -9.31
CA TYR A 111 10.26 2.48 -9.08
C TYR A 111 10.96 2.43 -7.72
N GLU A 112 11.63 3.50 -7.35
CA GLU A 112 12.49 3.63 -6.17
C GLU A 112 12.16 4.92 -5.41
N PRO A 113 10.95 5.06 -4.85
CA PRO A 113 10.47 6.32 -4.26
C PRO A 113 11.31 6.81 -3.07
N SER A 114 12.04 5.92 -2.41
CA SER A 114 12.98 6.26 -1.34
C SER A 114 14.30 6.86 -1.83
N ALA A 115 14.63 6.76 -3.13
CA ALA A 115 15.87 7.29 -3.67
C ALA A 115 15.94 8.83 -3.66
N TYR A 116 14.78 9.49 -3.75
CA TYR A 116 14.66 10.94 -3.60
C TYR A 116 13.39 11.31 -2.84
N LEU A 117 13.54 11.93 -1.69
CA LEU A 117 12.42 12.40 -0.88
C LEU A 117 12.22 13.90 -1.07
N VAL A 118 10.99 14.28 -1.39
CA VAL A 118 10.60 15.69 -1.43
C VAL A 118 10.59 16.23 -0.01
N GLU A 119 11.27 17.35 0.23
CA GLU A 119 11.36 17.98 1.55
C GLU A 119 9.98 18.19 2.19
N GLY A 120 9.86 17.82 3.44
CA GLY A 120 8.62 17.93 4.23
C GLY A 120 7.68 16.72 4.09
N TYR A 121 8.06 15.67 3.33
CA TYR A 121 7.28 14.45 3.22
C TYR A 121 8.03 13.23 3.78
N ALA A 122 7.28 12.34 4.43
CA ALA A 122 7.82 11.10 4.95
C ALA A 122 8.09 10.07 3.83
N ASN A 123 9.01 9.15 4.07
CA ASN A 123 9.29 8.03 3.16
C ASN A 123 8.22 6.92 3.30
N ILE A 124 7.04 7.15 2.76
CA ILE A 124 5.88 6.25 2.86
C ILE A 124 5.32 5.82 1.51
N MET A 125 5.85 6.35 0.41
CA MET A 125 5.40 5.96 -0.93
C MET A 125 5.93 4.56 -1.25
N PRO A 126 5.04 3.57 -1.51
CA PRO A 126 5.50 2.26 -1.97
C PRO A 126 5.98 2.32 -3.42
N SER A 127 6.84 1.39 -3.82
CA SER A 127 7.14 1.20 -5.25
C SER A 127 5.86 0.88 -6.02
N SER A 128 5.64 1.57 -7.13
CA SER A 128 4.42 1.42 -7.92
C SER A 128 4.32 0.08 -8.66
N VAL A 129 5.44 -0.63 -8.83
CA VAL A 129 5.47 -1.96 -9.46
C VAL A 129 5.24 -3.11 -8.49
N THR A 130 5.09 -2.79 -7.20
CA THR A 130 4.71 -3.73 -6.15
C THR A 130 3.30 -3.43 -5.63
N ALA A 131 2.77 -4.32 -4.78
CA ALA A 131 1.50 -4.04 -4.10
C ALA A 131 1.56 -2.73 -3.28
N PRO A 132 0.49 -1.94 -3.20
CA PRO A 132 -0.86 -2.23 -3.73
C PRO A 132 -1.07 -1.85 -5.20
N ALA A 133 -0.22 -1.02 -5.81
CA ALA A 133 -0.45 -0.51 -7.16
C ALA A 133 -0.22 -1.56 -8.26
N ASN A 134 0.82 -2.40 -8.14
CA ASN A 134 1.16 -3.47 -9.08
C ASN A 134 1.13 -3.05 -10.56
N LEU A 135 1.72 -1.89 -10.87
CA LEU A 135 1.78 -1.43 -12.25
C LEU A 135 2.70 -2.32 -13.08
N ASN A 136 2.25 -2.69 -14.27
CA ASN A 136 3.17 -3.22 -15.27
C ASN A 136 3.98 -2.09 -15.92
N TYR A 137 4.90 -2.44 -16.81
CA TYR A 137 5.78 -1.47 -17.46
C TYR A 137 4.99 -0.44 -18.28
N GLU A 138 4.05 -0.91 -19.09
CA GLU A 138 3.25 -0.07 -19.98
C GLU A 138 2.32 0.86 -19.18
N GLU A 139 1.72 0.38 -18.10
CA GLU A 139 0.95 1.21 -17.16
C GLU A 139 1.84 2.27 -16.50
N THR A 140 3.08 1.94 -16.16
CA THR A 140 4.04 2.91 -15.61
C THR A 140 4.37 4.01 -16.62
N VAL A 141 4.63 3.64 -17.88
CA VAL A 141 4.84 4.62 -18.97
C VAL A 141 3.61 5.52 -19.16
N ALA A 142 2.41 4.95 -19.13
CA ALA A 142 1.17 5.71 -19.23
C ALA A 142 1.00 6.69 -18.05
N VAL A 143 1.32 6.28 -16.82
CA VAL A 143 1.33 7.17 -15.66
C VAL A 143 2.33 8.31 -15.84
N ILE A 144 3.54 8.04 -16.34
CA ILE A 144 4.53 9.08 -16.61
C ILE A 144 4.01 10.06 -17.68
N ALA A 145 3.39 9.57 -18.76
CA ALA A 145 2.77 10.42 -19.79
C ALA A 145 1.70 11.34 -19.19
N TYR A 146 0.84 10.79 -18.31
CA TYR A 146 -0.15 11.59 -17.61
C TYR A 146 0.49 12.64 -16.69
N LEU A 147 1.49 12.28 -15.91
CA LEU A 147 2.18 13.23 -15.04
C LEU A 147 2.91 14.32 -15.82
N GLN A 148 3.44 14.02 -17.02
CA GLN A 148 3.95 15.03 -17.95
C GLN A 148 2.84 16.00 -18.38
N SER A 149 1.64 15.48 -18.69
CA SER A 149 0.50 16.31 -19.13
C SER A 149 0.02 17.29 -18.06
N LEU A 150 0.41 17.11 -16.80
CA LEU A 150 0.13 18.03 -15.70
C LEU A 150 1.06 19.27 -15.69
N GLY A 151 1.45 19.77 -16.81
CA GLY A 151 2.24 21.00 -16.92
C GLY A 151 3.00 21.17 -18.24
N LYS A 152 3.06 20.15 -19.07
CA LYS A 152 3.67 20.17 -20.42
C LYS A 152 2.94 19.17 -21.32
N ALA A 153 3.11 19.30 -22.63
CA ALA A 153 2.70 18.24 -23.55
C ALA A 153 3.45 16.94 -23.25
N PRO A 154 2.76 15.79 -23.17
CA PRO A 154 3.42 14.52 -22.97
C PRO A 154 4.27 14.17 -24.21
N THR A 155 5.44 13.60 -23.99
CA THR A 155 6.37 13.21 -25.06
C THR A 155 6.81 11.75 -24.96
N VAL A 156 6.61 11.13 -23.80
CA VAL A 156 7.09 9.78 -23.52
C VAL A 156 6.30 8.74 -24.31
N LYS A 157 7.02 7.76 -24.86
CA LYS A 157 6.46 6.59 -25.56
C LYS A 157 6.84 5.30 -24.82
N VAL A 158 6.15 4.21 -25.16
CA VAL A 158 6.54 2.88 -24.69
C VAL A 158 7.94 2.59 -25.22
N GLY A 159 8.89 2.32 -24.31
CA GLY A 159 10.31 2.12 -24.62
C GLY A 159 11.23 3.26 -24.18
N ASP A 160 10.73 4.48 -23.99
CA ASP A 160 11.55 5.62 -23.56
C ASP A 160 11.91 5.58 -22.06
N VAL A 161 11.13 4.84 -21.28
CA VAL A 161 11.35 4.69 -19.84
C VAL A 161 12.24 3.48 -19.60
N PRO A 162 13.33 3.61 -18.83
CA PRO A 162 14.12 2.44 -18.43
C PRO A 162 13.22 1.42 -17.70
N ARG A 163 13.36 0.14 -18.06
CA ARG A 163 12.72 -0.90 -17.28
C ARG A 163 13.42 -0.99 -15.93
N PRO A 164 12.67 -1.17 -14.82
CA PRO A 164 13.32 -1.38 -13.53
C PRO A 164 14.23 -2.60 -13.63
N ALA A 165 15.42 -2.50 -13.05
CA ALA A 165 16.35 -3.63 -13.02
C ALA A 165 15.61 -4.82 -12.34
N ALA A 166 15.38 -5.89 -13.13
CA ALA A 166 14.80 -7.15 -12.69
C ALA A 166 13.47 -7.08 -11.91
N SER A 167 12.45 -6.46 -12.51
CA SER A 167 11.07 -6.87 -12.24
C SER A 167 10.64 -7.86 -13.33
N ALA A 168 11.24 -9.05 -13.36
CA ALA A 168 10.70 -10.17 -14.12
C ALA A 168 9.26 -10.44 -13.61
N PRO A 169 8.29 -10.82 -14.49
CA PRO A 169 6.99 -11.27 -14.05
C PRO A 169 7.19 -12.42 -13.05
N GLY A 170 6.84 -12.21 -11.78
CA GLY A 170 7.14 -13.15 -10.70
C GLY A 170 8.43 -12.86 -9.91
N ALA A 171 9.15 -11.78 -10.17
CA ALA A 171 10.24 -11.38 -9.29
C ALA A 171 9.66 -11.00 -7.93
N GLN A 172 9.90 -11.85 -6.94
CA GLN A 172 9.66 -11.54 -5.55
C GLN A 172 10.41 -10.25 -5.22
N PRO A 173 9.81 -9.33 -4.44
CA PRO A 173 10.53 -8.18 -3.93
C PRO A 173 11.86 -8.64 -3.35
N ALA A 174 12.95 -7.94 -3.66
CA ALA A 174 14.27 -8.35 -3.25
C ALA A 174 14.30 -8.69 -1.76
N ALA A 175 14.72 -9.89 -1.43
CA ALA A 175 14.87 -10.31 -0.04
C ALA A 175 15.81 -9.32 0.67
N VAL A 176 15.46 -8.91 1.86
CA VAL A 176 16.28 -7.97 2.64
C VAL A 176 17.60 -8.67 2.95
N ALA A 177 18.71 -8.08 2.51
CA ALA A 177 20.04 -8.69 2.68
C ALA A 177 20.52 -8.71 4.15
N SER A 178 19.97 -7.84 4.99
CA SER A 178 20.37 -7.71 6.39
C SER A 178 19.73 -8.78 7.28
N ALA A 179 20.49 -9.28 8.25
CA ALA A 179 19.99 -10.08 9.36
C ALA A 179 19.75 -9.23 10.63
N ASP A 180 20.21 -7.98 10.64
CA ASP A 180 19.99 -7.05 11.76
C ASP A 180 18.55 -6.51 11.70
N PRO A 181 17.72 -6.73 12.74
CA PRO A 181 16.31 -6.33 12.72
C PRO A 181 16.11 -4.81 12.70
N ALA A 182 17.02 -4.01 13.27
CA ALA A 182 16.92 -2.55 13.20
C ALA A 182 17.18 -2.06 11.77
N ALA A 183 18.20 -2.61 11.10
CA ALA A 183 18.46 -2.32 9.70
C ALA A 183 17.32 -2.80 8.78
N MET A 184 16.72 -3.96 9.08
CA MET A 184 15.53 -4.44 8.37
C MET A 184 14.32 -3.52 8.55
N PHE A 185 14.09 -2.99 9.75
CA PHE A 185 12.99 -2.07 10.05
C PHE A 185 13.07 -0.82 9.17
N THR A 186 14.27 -0.27 8.99
CA THR A 186 14.52 0.86 8.09
C THR A 186 14.43 0.44 6.61
N ALA A 187 15.08 -0.65 6.21
CA ALA A 187 15.11 -1.12 4.82
C ALA A 187 13.71 -1.52 4.28
N LEU A 188 12.82 -1.98 5.17
CA LEU A 188 11.42 -2.29 4.87
C LEU A 188 10.50 -1.07 4.99
N ALA A 189 11.06 0.10 5.29
CA ALA A 189 10.34 1.36 5.49
C ALA A 189 9.24 1.30 6.58
N CYS A 190 9.36 0.41 7.57
CA CYS A 190 8.40 0.27 8.67
C CYS A 190 8.25 1.57 9.46
N GLU A 191 9.37 2.29 9.68
CA GLU A 191 9.43 3.58 10.39
C GLU A 191 8.66 4.70 9.69
N GLY A 192 8.41 4.59 8.37
CA GLY A 192 7.60 5.56 7.63
C GLY A 192 6.14 5.58 8.08
N CYS A 193 5.64 4.44 8.56
CA CYS A 193 4.26 4.30 9.01
C CYS A 193 4.13 4.08 10.52
N HIS A 194 5.12 3.49 11.17
CA HIS A 194 5.08 3.13 12.58
C HIS A 194 6.15 3.85 13.40
N SER A 195 5.82 4.19 14.65
CA SER A 195 6.79 4.62 15.65
C SER A 195 7.05 3.49 16.65
N LEU A 196 8.28 3.38 17.13
CA LEU A 196 8.65 2.51 18.27
C LEU A 196 8.42 3.23 19.61
N VAL A 197 8.09 4.51 19.60
CA VAL A 197 7.83 5.33 20.79
C VAL A 197 6.36 5.20 21.19
N ALA A 198 6.12 4.89 22.46
CA ALA A 198 4.78 4.75 23.00
C ALA A 198 3.97 6.06 22.83
N GLY A 199 2.74 5.95 22.32
CA GLY A 199 1.84 7.08 22.11
C GLY A 199 2.15 7.95 20.89
N GLU A 200 3.29 7.78 20.21
CA GLU A 200 3.58 8.49 18.96
C GLU A 200 2.86 7.82 17.79
N THR A 201 1.77 8.43 17.37
CA THR A 201 0.98 7.96 16.22
C THR A 201 1.52 8.52 14.91
N ARG A 202 1.62 7.65 13.89
CA ARG A 202 1.94 8.02 12.51
C ARG A 202 0.80 7.57 11.58
N VAL A 203 1.11 7.13 10.39
CA VAL A 203 0.12 6.54 9.48
C VAL A 203 -0.44 5.24 10.05
N GLY A 204 0.42 4.43 10.66
CA GLY A 204 0.07 3.22 11.40
C GLY A 204 0.11 3.43 12.92
N PRO A 205 -0.38 2.47 13.69
CA PRO A 205 -0.32 2.51 15.14
C PRO A 205 1.13 2.44 15.66
N PRO A 206 1.41 3.01 16.84
CA PRO A 206 2.70 2.82 17.47
C PRO A 206 2.95 1.33 17.77
N LEU A 207 4.20 0.90 17.58
CA LEU A 207 4.64 -0.47 17.83
C LEU A 207 5.24 -0.61 19.25
N ASP A 208 4.63 0.05 20.24
CA ASP A 208 4.99 -0.13 21.63
C ASP A 208 4.48 -1.49 22.15
N ALA A 209 5.36 -2.28 22.83
CA ALA A 209 5.00 -3.62 23.25
C ALA A 209 3.88 -3.67 24.30
N ALA A 210 3.70 -2.62 25.09
CA ALA A 210 2.63 -2.58 26.08
C ALA A 210 1.25 -2.51 25.42
N GLY A 211 1.09 -1.59 24.47
CA GLY A 211 -0.13 -1.48 23.66
C GLY A 211 -0.37 -2.71 22.79
N LEU A 212 0.68 -3.25 22.17
CA LEU A 212 0.58 -4.46 21.35
C LEU A 212 0.22 -5.72 22.18
N LYS A 213 0.76 -5.87 23.38
CA LYS A 213 0.39 -6.95 24.31
C LYS A 213 -1.09 -6.90 24.66
N GLN A 214 -1.63 -5.71 24.92
CA GLN A 214 -3.04 -5.56 25.24
C GLN A 214 -3.93 -5.97 24.06
N VAL A 215 -3.57 -5.58 22.84
CA VAL A 215 -4.28 -5.97 21.62
C VAL A 215 -4.19 -7.49 21.40
N ALA A 216 -3.02 -8.08 21.50
CA ALA A 216 -2.79 -9.52 21.37
C ALA A 216 -3.62 -10.31 22.39
N ALA A 217 -3.61 -9.90 23.67
CA ALA A 217 -4.39 -10.52 24.71
C ALA A 217 -5.90 -10.44 24.44
N GLY A 218 -6.39 -9.31 23.95
CA GLY A 218 -7.79 -9.15 23.55
C GLY A 218 -8.23 -10.06 22.40
N ARG A 219 -7.24 -10.55 21.61
CA ARG A 219 -7.44 -11.54 20.54
C ARG A 219 -7.14 -12.99 20.96
N GLY A 220 -6.77 -13.21 22.22
CA GLY A 220 -6.40 -14.55 22.72
C GLY A 220 -5.06 -15.06 22.15
N MET A 221 -4.14 -14.18 21.74
CA MET A 221 -2.86 -14.51 21.11
C MET A 221 -1.70 -14.09 22.00
N SER A 222 -0.53 -14.73 21.83
CA SER A 222 0.73 -14.18 22.34
C SER A 222 1.13 -12.93 21.55
N LEU A 223 1.98 -12.06 22.12
CA LEU A 223 2.49 -10.88 21.43
C LEU A 223 3.24 -11.27 20.14
N GLU A 224 4.07 -12.31 20.22
CA GLU A 224 4.85 -12.78 19.08
C GLU A 224 3.97 -13.32 17.96
N ALA A 225 2.93 -14.10 18.31
CA ALA A 225 1.97 -14.61 17.32
C ALA A 225 1.20 -13.47 16.65
N PHE A 226 0.76 -12.46 17.42
CA PHE A 226 0.11 -11.28 16.91
C PHE A 226 1.01 -10.46 15.96
N LEU A 227 2.27 -10.24 16.35
CA LEU A 227 3.24 -9.52 15.52
C LEU A 227 3.53 -10.28 14.21
N MET A 228 3.71 -11.60 14.31
CA MET A 228 3.92 -12.46 13.15
C MET A 228 2.73 -12.38 12.18
N GLU A 229 1.51 -12.54 12.69
CA GLU A 229 0.29 -12.42 11.90
C GLU A 229 0.21 -11.03 11.23
N SER A 230 0.45 -9.96 11.98
CA SER A 230 0.36 -8.57 11.49
C SER A 230 1.38 -8.26 10.39
N ILE A 231 2.57 -8.88 10.42
CA ILE A 231 3.59 -8.71 9.37
C ILE A 231 3.23 -9.54 8.13
N VAL A 232 2.80 -10.78 8.31
CA VAL A 232 2.55 -11.72 7.18
C VAL A 232 1.18 -11.50 6.54
N ASN A 233 0.18 -11.14 7.36
CA ASN A 233 -1.19 -10.90 6.93
C ASN A 233 -1.77 -9.66 7.63
N PRO A 234 -1.34 -8.46 7.23
CA PRO A 234 -1.73 -7.20 7.90
C PRO A 234 -3.23 -6.92 7.87
N GLY A 235 -3.96 -7.49 6.92
CA GLY A 235 -5.42 -7.40 6.85
C GLY A 235 -6.16 -8.28 7.86
N ALA A 236 -5.49 -9.19 8.58
CA ALA A 236 -6.11 -10.03 9.59
C ALA A 236 -6.62 -9.23 10.82
N TYR A 237 -5.97 -8.10 11.10
CA TYR A 237 -6.39 -7.16 12.14
C TYR A 237 -6.05 -5.72 11.76
N GLU A 238 -7.05 -4.90 11.65
CA GLU A 238 -6.93 -3.46 11.44
C GLU A 238 -7.34 -2.73 12.72
N LYS A 239 -6.39 -2.00 13.31
CA LYS A 239 -6.64 -1.29 14.56
C LYS A 239 -7.63 -0.14 14.34
N PRO A 240 -8.75 -0.05 15.10
CA PRO A 240 -9.68 1.06 14.99
C PRO A 240 -9.00 2.42 15.13
N GLY A 241 -9.40 3.38 14.28
CA GLY A 241 -8.81 4.73 14.23
C GLY A 241 -7.62 4.86 13.28
N PHE A 242 -7.20 3.79 12.61
CA PHE A 242 -6.18 3.82 11.56
C PHE A 242 -6.79 3.36 10.23
N PRO A 243 -6.27 3.87 9.08
CA PRO A 243 -6.79 3.48 7.78
C PRO A 243 -6.46 2.01 7.47
N GLY A 244 -7.46 1.23 7.09
CA GLY A 244 -7.30 -0.15 6.66
C GLY A 244 -6.61 -0.27 5.29
N GLY A 245 -6.00 -1.44 5.03
CA GLY A 245 -5.42 -1.77 3.73
C GLY A 245 -4.18 -0.96 3.34
N VAL A 246 -3.58 -0.20 4.26
CA VAL A 246 -2.43 0.67 3.98
C VAL A 246 -1.11 -0.06 4.17
N MET A 247 -1.05 -1.02 5.09
CA MET A 247 0.15 -1.82 5.31
C MET A 247 0.34 -2.82 4.15
N PRO A 248 1.49 -2.83 3.47
CA PRO A 248 1.74 -3.74 2.36
C PRO A 248 1.62 -5.21 2.77
N PRO A 249 0.94 -6.07 1.99
CA PRO A 249 0.74 -7.48 2.35
C PRO A 249 1.89 -8.41 1.93
N ASP A 250 2.99 -7.87 1.42
CA ASP A 250 4.08 -8.62 0.78
C ASP A 250 5.28 -8.91 1.70
N TYR A 251 5.26 -8.47 2.95
CA TYR A 251 6.37 -8.69 3.88
C TYR A 251 6.67 -10.18 4.13
N GLY A 252 5.63 -11.02 4.12
CA GLY A 252 5.80 -12.47 4.26
C GLY A 252 6.59 -13.12 3.11
N THR A 253 6.68 -12.48 1.94
CA THR A 253 7.47 -12.94 0.80
C THR A 253 8.87 -12.30 0.74
N ARG A 254 9.06 -11.18 1.45
CA ARG A 254 10.32 -10.42 1.49
C ARG A 254 11.25 -10.86 2.62
N LEU A 255 10.69 -11.42 3.68
CA LEU A 255 11.41 -11.91 4.85
C LEU A 255 11.47 -13.44 4.83
N ASN A 256 12.64 -14.01 5.01
CA ASN A 256 12.73 -15.43 5.33
C ASN A 256 12.34 -15.69 6.80
N ALA A 257 12.17 -16.96 7.16
CA ALA A 257 11.69 -17.33 8.50
C ALA A 257 12.60 -16.80 9.63
N THR A 258 13.93 -16.81 9.44
CA THR A 258 14.89 -16.31 10.43
C THR A 258 14.78 -14.78 10.58
N GLN A 259 14.61 -14.06 9.49
CA GLN A 259 14.46 -12.61 9.48
C GLN A 259 13.11 -12.20 10.09
N LEU A 260 12.04 -12.92 9.79
CA LEU A 260 10.73 -12.70 10.38
C LEU A 260 10.77 -12.91 11.90
N ASP A 261 11.36 -14.00 12.37
CA ASP A 261 11.54 -14.26 13.80
C ASP A 261 12.39 -13.17 14.50
N ALA A 262 13.49 -12.74 13.86
CA ALA A 262 14.32 -11.64 14.37
C ALA A 262 13.54 -10.32 14.47
N MET A 263 12.73 -9.99 13.47
CA MET A 263 11.88 -8.79 13.46
C MET A 263 10.82 -8.87 14.56
N VAL A 264 10.14 -10.01 14.71
CA VAL A 264 9.12 -10.22 15.74
C VAL A 264 9.73 -10.03 17.14
N ARG A 265 10.91 -10.63 17.42
CA ARG A 265 11.62 -10.46 18.70
C ARG A 265 12.06 -9.03 18.93
N TYR A 266 12.55 -8.36 17.89
CA TYR A 266 12.94 -6.96 17.96
C TYR A 266 11.76 -6.07 18.37
N LEU A 267 10.63 -6.22 17.72
CA LEU A 267 9.42 -5.45 18.02
C LEU A 267 8.85 -5.81 19.40
N ALA A 268 8.87 -7.08 19.79
CA ALA A 268 8.43 -7.51 21.11
C ALA A 268 9.31 -6.96 22.26
N ALA A 269 10.61 -6.71 22.00
CA ALA A 269 11.54 -6.16 22.96
C ALA A 269 11.53 -4.62 23.05
N HIS A 270 11.17 -3.92 21.97
CA HIS A 270 11.29 -2.45 21.88
C HIS A 270 10.16 -1.67 22.54
N GLY A 271 9.08 -2.30 22.95
CA GLY A 271 7.97 -1.61 23.56
C GLY A 271 7.96 -1.59 25.08
N GLY A 272 9.09 -1.63 25.70
CA GLY A 272 9.21 -1.63 27.16
C GLY A 272 10.27 -0.72 27.75
N ARG A 273 10.86 0.18 26.94
CA ARG A 273 11.75 1.21 27.48
C ARG A 273 11.04 2.56 27.52
N PRO A 274 10.99 3.20 28.73
CA PRO A 274 10.47 4.54 28.90
C PRO A 274 11.35 5.54 28.15
#